data_e6e122b86f380efcaf7b0caa2b4ece2b
#
_entry.id   e6e122b86f380efcaf7b0caa2b4ece2b
#
_cell.length_a   1.000
_cell.length_b   1.000
_cell.length_c   1.000
_cell.angle_alpha   90.00
_cell.angle_beta   90.00
_cell.angle_gamma   90.00
#
_symmetry.space_group_name_H-M   'P 1'
#
loop_
_entity.id
_entity.type
_entity.pdbx_description
1 polymer ?
#
loop_
_entity_poly.entity_id
_entity_poly.type
_entity_poly.pdbx_seq_one_letter_code
_entity_poly.pdbx_strand_id
1 'polypeptide(L)'
;MSTQPVDAEDEILNHFSEWEKRRYVPGPGEPALPPQLTDFASKTADDVMKEINRLPFFMTELDETDGEGGENMGVEALKSLVYEGEPIDVATNFKNQGNESFKGKQYKTAINYYSQGLEVERGEEGAKDALTVSLYINRAACELELKNYRSCINDCKAALSIDPKNVKACYRSGRAFFAVSRFDEAKEILRYGLALDPENASIAATLKQIEKRETTIREAKLKKEKEVKEMELKKSILANAIQLRHIRIIKSSRPTELLEDAKIRLEDELDHESQLIFPAMLVYPTLDEFDYVAKISELTSPLELLETVLNRPKEWFEDPKHKDFLPKKLECYMETESGGLIKLGKKVALNEALMADQPSVPLFDNSLRMYVLPKSESPAWISNWSKEAALAKRIV
;
A
#
# COMPACT_ATOMS: atom_id res chain seq x y z
N MET A 1 4.14 -44.20 -45.35
CA MET A 1 4.77 -43.03 -45.97
C MET A 1 4.14 -41.81 -45.33
N SER A 2 4.80 -41.23 -44.35
CA SER A 2 4.34 -40.01 -43.64
C SER A 2 4.97 -38.82 -44.35
N THR A 3 4.13 -38.04 -45.01
CA THR A 3 4.51 -36.71 -45.50
C THR A 3 4.59 -35.76 -44.29
N GLN A 4 5.81 -35.33 -44.01
CA GLN A 4 6.01 -34.20 -43.03
C GLN A 4 5.39 -32.92 -43.62
N PRO A 5 4.77 -32.05 -42.86
CA PRO A 5 4.33 -30.76 -43.33
C PRO A 5 5.56 -29.92 -43.72
N VAL A 6 5.60 -29.47 -44.95
CA VAL A 6 6.60 -28.51 -45.45
C VAL A 6 6.34 -27.20 -44.69
N ASP A 7 7.39 -26.65 -44.06
CA ASP A 7 7.28 -25.41 -43.30
C ASP A 7 6.91 -24.27 -44.27
N ALA A 8 5.97 -23.42 -43.88
CA ALA A 8 5.51 -22.30 -44.71
C ALA A 8 6.65 -21.31 -45.05
N GLU A 9 7.70 -21.27 -44.23
CA GLU A 9 8.92 -20.51 -44.49
C GLU A 9 9.73 -21.10 -45.68
N ASP A 10 9.82 -22.44 -45.82
CA ASP A 10 10.50 -23.10 -46.91
C ASP A 10 9.75 -22.93 -48.26
N GLU A 11 8.42 -22.87 -48.27
CA GLU A 11 7.63 -22.55 -49.46
C GLU A 11 7.85 -21.12 -49.94
N ILE A 12 7.92 -20.17 -49.00
CA ILE A 12 8.18 -18.75 -49.27
C ILE A 12 9.61 -18.58 -49.84
N LEU A 13 10.61 -19.19 -49.21
CA LEU A 13 12.00 -19.16 -49.67
C LEU A 13 12.18 -19.79 -51.06
N ASN A 14 11.51 -20.90 -51.34
CA ASN A 14 11.51 -21.51 -52.66
C ASN A 14 10.82 -20.64 -53.70
N HIS A 15 9.75 -19.97 -53.39
CA HIS A 15 9.06 -19.02 -54.27
C HIS A 15 9.94 -17.82 -54.60
N PHE A 16 10.68 -17.27 -53.64
CA PHE A 16 11.66 -16.20 -53.87
C PHE A 16 12.85 -16.65 -54.72
N SER A 17 13.36 -17.88 -54.53
CA SER A 17 14.45 -18.42 -55.35
C SER A 17 14.04 -18.67 -56.81
N GLU A 18 12.77 -19.03 -57.04
CA GLU A 18 12.23 -19.16 -58.43
C GLU A 18 12.01 -17.76 -59.05
N TRP A 19 11.67 -16.75 -58.27
CA TRP A 19 11.48 -15.38 -58.73
C TRP A 19 12.82 -14.76 -59.13
N GLU A 20 13.91 -15.01 -58.42
CA GLU A 20 15.27 -14.61 -58.79
C GLU A 20 15.72 -15.18 -60.15
N LYS A 21 15.31 -16.38 -60.49
CA LYS A 21 15.60 -17.02 -61.78
C LYS A 21 14.81 -16.43 -62.96
N ARG A 22 13.73 -15.66 -62.70
CA ARG A 22 12.88 -15.03 -63.71
C ARG A 22 13.15 -13.55 -63.93
N ARG A 23 14.20 -13.00 -63.32
CA ARG A 23 14.54 -11.57 -63.51
C ARG A 23 14.76 -11.26 -65.00
N TYR A 24 14.06 -10.23 -65.47
CA TYR A 24 14.27 -9.72 -66.83
C TYR A 24 15.67 -9.14 -66.94
N VAL A 25 16.47 -9.72 -67.80
CA VAL A 25 17.78 -9.19 -68.21
C VAL A 25 17.64 -8.82 -69.69
N PRO A 26 17.77 -7.51 -70.04
CA PRO A 26 17.61 -7.08 -71.41
C PRO A 26 18.63 -7.77 -72.34
N GLY A 27 18.13 -8.38 -73.41
CA GLY A 27 18.97 -8.95 -74.43
C GLY A 27 19.56 -7.90 -75.38
N PRO A 28 20.47 -8.32 -76.27
CA PRO A 28 21.06 -7.36 -77.24
C PRO A 28 19.99 -6.79 -78.17
N GLY A 29 19.67 -5.52 -78.02
CA GLY A 29 18.66 -4.80 -78.82
C GLY A 29 17.33 -4.56 -78.09
N GLU A 30 17.14 -5.05 -76.87
CA GLU A 30 15.97 -4.79 -76.07
C GLU A 30 16.14 -3.46 -75.24
N PRO A 31 15.06 -2.73 -74.92
CA PRO A 31 15.12 -1.53 -74.18
C PRO A 31 15.70 -1.79 -72.80
N ALA A 32 16.65 -0.99 -72.37
CA ALA A 32 17.23 -1.01 -71.02
C ALA A 32 16.12 -0.77 -69.96
N LEU A 33 16.23 -1.43 -68.82
CA LEU A 33 15.38 -1.15 -67.69
C LEU A 33 15.49 0.32 -67.28
N PRO A 34 14.43 0.97 -66.84
CA PRO A 34 14.52 2.32 -66.23
C PRO A 34 15.60 2.33 -65.16
N PRO A 35 16.34 3.44 -64.99
CA PRO A 35 17.45 3.51 -64.06
C PRO A 35 17.14 3.06 -62.64
N GLN A 36 15.94 3.38 -62.16
CA GLN A 36 15.41 2.95 -60.85
C GLN A 36 15.25 1.42 -60.72
N LEU A 37 14.88 0.74 -61.79
CA LEU A 37 14.76 -0.73 -61.78
C LEU A 37 16.12 -1.44 -62.01
N THR A 38 17.07 -0.76 -62.63
CA THR A 38 18.43 -1.27 -62.80
C THR A 38 19.16 -1.38 -61.49
N ASP A 39 18.97 -0.40 -60.59
CA ASP A 39 19.57 -0.40 -59.26
C ASP A 39 19.07 -1.54 -58.37
N PHE A 40 17.80 -1.90 -58.52
CA PHE A 40 17.22 -3.07 -57.83
C PHE A 40 17.63 -4.41 -58.43
N ALA A 41 17.97 -4.44 -59.73
CA ALA A 41 18.34 -5.68 -60.39
C ALA A 41 19.67 -6.29 -59.90
N SER A 42 20.53 -5.48 -59.28
CA SER A 42 21.82 -5.90 -58.72
C SER A 42 21.80 -6.26 -57.24
N LYS A 43 20.67 -6.01 -56.53
CA LYS A 43 20.56 -6.17 -55.10
C LYS A 43 19.85 -7.48 -54.73
N THR A 44 20.12 -7.99 -53.54
CA THR A 44 19.38 -9.15 -53.00
C THR A 44 17.93 -8.74 -52.64
N ALA A 45 17.02 -9.71 -52.55
CA ALA A 45 15.63 -9.46 -52.16
C ALA A 45 15.53 -8.74 -50.79
N ASP A 46 16.38 -9.13 -49.87
CA ASP A 46 16.45 -8.50 -48.52
C ASP A 46 16.92 -7.04 -48.58
N ASP A 47 17.89 -6.72 -49.43
CA ASP A 47 18.38 -5.36 -49.60
C ASP A 47 17.32 -4.48 -50.29
N VAL A 48 16.60 -5.02 -51.25
CA VAL A 48 15.47 -4.34 -51.91
C VAL A 48 14.35 -4.07 -50.90
N MET A 49 14.01 -5.05 -50.06
CA MET A 49 13.00 -4.88 -48.99
C MET A 49 13.42 -3.82 -47.95
N LYS A 50 14.69 -3.79 -47.59
CA LYS A 50 15.21 -2.73 -46.69
C LYS A 50 15.11 -1.33 -47.32
N GLU A 51 15.39 -1.20 -48.62
CA GLU A 51 15.25 0.08 -49.32
C GLU A 51 13.79 0.51 -49.49
N ILE A 52 12.90 -0.45 -49.83
CA ILE A 52 11.47 -0.19 -49.93
C ILE A 52 10.91 0.24 -48.58
N ASN A 53 11.32 -0.42 -47.51
CA ASN A 53 10.90 -0.05 -46.13
C ASN A 53 11.38 1.35 -45.68
N ARG A 54 12.36 1.94 -46.35
CA ARG A 54 12.79 3.34 -46.10
C ARG A 54 11.87 4.37 -46.78
N LEU A 55 11.06 3.93 -47.73
CA LEU A 55 10.08 4.81 -48.38
C LEU A 55 8.87 4.98 -47.46
N PRO A 56 8.44 6.19 -47.15
CA PRO A 56 7.40 6.46 -46.15
C PRO A 56 6.09 5.70 -46.33
N PHE A 57 5.70 5.42 -47.60
CA PHE A 57 4.47 4.69 -47.92
C PHE A 57 4.55 3.17 -47.73
N PHE A 58 5.76 2.64 -47.59
CA PHE A 58 6.00 1.20 -47.48
C PHE A 58 6.63 0.82 -46.13
N MET A 59 6.86 1.79 -45.24
CA MET A 59 7.40 1.55 -43.91
C MET A 59 6.45 0.68 -43.09
N THR A 60 6.99 -0.41 -42.55
CA THR A 60 6.29 -1.25 -41.54
C THR A 60 6.50 -0.69 -40.12
N GLU A 61 7.62 -0.01 -39.88
CA GLU A 61 7.96 0.72 -38.69
C GLU A 61 8.49 2.10 -39.07
N LEU A 62 8.17 3.15 -38.28
CA LEU A 62 8.62 4.50 -38.56
C LEU A 62 10.13 4.59 -38.30
N ASP A 63 10.92 4.71 -39.37
CA ASP A 63 12.37 4.94 -39.30
C ASP A 63 12.68 6.34 -39.81
N GLU A 64 13.12 7.21 -38.90
CA GLU A 64 13.47 8.60 -39.19
C GLU A 64 14.88 8.71 -39.75
N THR A 65 15.66 7.62 -39.83
CA THR A 65 17.03 7.61 -40.32
C THR A 65 17.11 7.18 -41.79
N ASP A 66 18.13 7.67 -42.52
CA ASP A 66 18.44 7.23 -43.89
C ASP A 66 19.21 5.87 -43.92
N GLY A 67 19.58 5.34 -42.73
CA GLY A 67 20.37 4.12 -42.55
C GLY A 67 21.89 4.36 -42.71
N GLU A 68 22.35 5.54 -43.04
CA GLU A 68 23.78 5.95 -43.15
C GLU A 68 24.17 6.96 -42.10
N GLY A 69 23.29 7.28 -41.15
CA GLY A 69 23.50 8.22 -40.04
C GLY A 69 22.95 9.62 -40.31
N GLY A 70 22.17 9.80 -41.39
CA GLY A 70 21.40 10.99 -41.71
C GLY A 70 19.93 10.86 -41.43
N GLU A 71 19.14 11.92 -41.69
CA GLU A 71 17.68 11.95 -41.57
C GLU A 71 17.02 11.45 -42.85
N ASN A 72 15.89 10.73 -42.74
CA ASN A 72 15.14 10.27 -43.90
C ASN A 72 14.39 11.44 -44.54
N MET A 73 14.92 11.93 -45.67
CA MET A 73 14.34 13.06 -46.40
C MET A 73 12.87 12.86 -46.80
N GLY A 74 12.43 11.64 -47.06
CA GLY A 74 11.03 11.33 -47.39
C GLY A 74 10.13 11.51 -46.19
N VAL A 75 10.58 11.10 -45.00
CA VAL A 75 9.85 11.29 -43.73
C VAL A 75 9.84 12.78 -43.35
N GLU A 76 10.94 13.48 -43.51
CA GLU A 76 11.03 14.93 -43.32
C GLU A 76 10.09 15.71 -44.26
N ALA A 77 10.03 15.32 -45.54
CA ALA A 77 9.10 15.92 -46.50
C ALA A 77 7.63 15.67 -46.09
N LEU A 78 7.29 14.47 -45.59
CA LEU A 78 5.95 14.21 -45.08
C LEU A 78 5.65 14.99 -43.79
N LYS A 79 6.61 15.10 -42.89
CA LYS A 79 6.47 15.96 -41.69
C LYS A 79 6.22 17.41 -42.08
N SER A 80 6.96 17.95 -43.08
CA SER A 80 6.80 19.32 -43.55
C SER A 80 5.40 19.58 -44.12
N LEU A 81 4.81 18.60 -44.83
CA LEU A 81 3.43 18.69 -45.33
C LEU A 81 2.37 18.81 -44.23
N VAL A 82 2.62 18.24 -43.06
CA VAL A 82 1.69 18.33 -41.91
C VAL A 82 1.67 19.77 -41.36
N TYR A 83 2.75 20.50 -41.53
CA TYR A 83 2.90 21.90 -41.09
C TYR A 83 2.73 22.89 -42.25
N GLU A 84 2.30 22.44 -43.43
CA GLU A 84 2.05 23.31 -44.60
C GLU A 84 0.72 24.05 -44.41
N GLY A 85 0.77 25.41 -44.53
CA GLY A 85 -0.39 26.27 -44.43
C GLY A 85 -0.20 27.38 -43.37
N GLU A 86 -1.25 28.18 -43.19
CA GLU A 86 -1.27 29.20 -42.14
C GLU A 86 -1.21 28.54 -40.74
N PRO A 87 -0.44 29.07 -39.79
CA PRO A 87 -0.24 28.48 -38.46
C PRO A 87 -1.58 28.16 -37.73
N ILE A 88 -2.59 29.01 -37.90
CA ILE A 88 -3.92 28.84 -37.34
C ILE A 88 -4.60 27.59 -37.90
N ASP A 89 -4.45 27.34 -39.21
CA ASP A 89 -5.08 26.18 -39.88
C ASP A 89 -4.39 24.87 -39.44
N VAL A 90 -3.06 24.90 -39.35
CA VAL A 90 -2.27 23.77 -38.86
C VAL A 90 -2.63 23.43 -37.40
N ALA A 91 -2.69 24.43 -36.52
CA ALA A 91 -3.10 24.23 -35.13
C ALA A 91 -4.56 23.74 -34.99
N THR A 92 -5.44 24.23 -35.90
CA THR A 92 -6.84 23.76 -35.97
C THR A 92 -6.92 22.30 -36.41
N ASN A 93 -6.10 21.86 -37.35
CA ASN A 93 -6.01 20.46 -37.76
C ASN A 93 -5.54 19.58 -36.61
N PHE A 94 -4.50 19.95 -35.90
CA PHE A 94 -4.05 19.22 -34.70
C PHE A 94 -5.13 19.16 -33.62
N LYS A 95 -5.87 20.26 -33.37
CA LYS A 95 -7.01 20.23 -32.46
C LYS A 95 -8.07 19.20 -32.89
N ASN A 96 -8.38 19.13 -34.17
CA ASN A 96 -9.39 18.22 -34.69
C ASN A 96 -8.93 16.75 -34.56
N GLN A 97 -7.69 16.43 -34.91
CA GLN A 97 -7.09 15.11 -34.71
C GLN A 97 -7.05 14.71 -33.23
N GLY A 98 -6.70 15.66 -32.36
CA GLY A 98 -6.75 15.48 -30.92
C GLY A 98 -8.18 15.20 -30.43
N ASN A 99 -9.20 15.87 -30.96
CA ASN A 99 -10.61 15.64 -30.62
C ASN A 99 -11.09 14.25 -31.07
N GLU A 100 -10.67 13.77 -32.23
CA GLU A 100 -10.98 12.42 -32.72
C GLU A 100 -10.31 11.36 -31.82
N SER A 101 -9.03 11.54 -31.52
CA SER A 101 -8.30 10.66 -30.59
C SER A 101 -8.95 10.64 -29.20
N PHE A 102 -9.41 11.79 -28.71
CA PHE A 102 -10.15 11.89 -27.44
C PHE A 102 -11.45 11.10 -27.47
N LYS A 103 -12.25 11.21 -28.55
CA LYS A 103 -13.48 10.41 -28.76
C LYS A 103 -13.17 8.91 -28.79
N GLY A 104 -12.04 8.53 -29.39
CA GLY A 104 -11.51 7.16 -29.41
C GLY A 104 -10.89 6.71 -28.07
N LYS A 105 -10.92 7.54 -27.02
CA LYS A 105 -10.29 7.30 -25.70
C LYS A 105 -8.78 7.11 -25.76
N GLN A 106 -8.14 7.52 -26.84
CA GLN A 106 -6.69 7.51 -27.03
C GLN A 106 -6.09 8.80 -26.42
N TYR A 107 -6.19 8.94 -25.11
CA TYR A 107 -5.86 10.20 -24.43
C TYR A 107 -4.39 10.62 -24.58
N LYS A 108 -3.45 9.67 -24.62
CA LYS A 108 -2.03 9.97 -24.83
C LYS A 108 -1.77 10.56 -26.23
N THR A 109 -2.37 9.95 -27.24
CA THR A 109 -2.30 10.43 -28.62
C THR A 109 -2.94 11.81 -28.77
N ALA A 110 -4.09 12.00 -28.12
CA ALA A 110 -4.76 13.30 -28.09
C ALA A 110 -3.89 14.41 -27.46
N ILE A 111 -3.19 14.09 -26.34
CA ILE A 111 -2.25 15.02 -25.70
C ILE A 111 -1.14 15.44 -26.66
N ASN A 112 -0.58 14.50 -27.42
CA ASN A 112 0.47 14.80 -28.39
C ASN A 112 -0.04 15.76 -29.47
N TYR A 113 -1.21 15.50 -30.06
CA TYR A 113 -1.79 16.40 -31.07
C TYR A 113 -2.08 17.81 -30.50
N TYR A 114 -2.67 17.90 -29.30
CA TYR A 114 -2.90 19.21 -28.67
C TYR A 114 -1.58 19.93 -28.35
N SER A 115 -0.52 19.19 -28.00
CA SER A 115 0.79 19.77 -27.74
C SER A 115 1.43 20.31 -29.01
N GLN A 116 1.37 19.57 -30.12
CA GLN A 116 1.80 20.04 -31.44
C GLN A 116 1.07 21.30 -31.86
N GLY A 117 -0.26 21.33 -31.68
CA GLY A 117 -1.04 22.54 -31.95
C GLY A 117 -0.60 23.75 -31.11
N LEU A 118 -0.24 23.55 -29.85
CA LEU A 118 0.28 24.61 -28.98
C LEU A 118 1.71 25.05 -29.34
N GLU A 119 2.51 24.18 -29.92
CA GLU A 119 3.86 24.51 -30.39
C GLU A 119 3.83 25.39 -31.65
N VAL A 120 2.95 25.07 -32.59
CA VAL A 120 2.72 25.90 -33.79
C VAL A 120 2.34 27.33 -33.39
N GLU A 121 1.41 27.49 -32.45
CA GLU A 121 0.92 28.78 -31.97
C GLU A 121 1.98 29.61 -31.20
N ARG A 122 2.96 28.96 -30.55
CA ARG A 122 4.05 29.66 -29.83
C ARG A 122 5.01 30.37 -30.74
N GLY A 123 5.06 30.01 -32.03
CA GLY A 123 5.95 30.64 -33.03
C GLY A 123 5.53 32.02 -33.43
N GLU A 124 4.30 32.48 -33.15
CA GLU A 124 3.82 33.82 -33.50
C GLU A 124 3.65 34.70 -32.26
N GLU A 125 4.21 35.93 -32.34
CA GLU A 125 4.01 36.96 -31.32
C GLU A 125 2.53 37.40 -31.30
N GLY A 126 1.75 36.86 -30.37
CA GLY A 126 0.41 37.36 -30.11
C GLY A 126 -0.72 36.37 -30.04
N ALA A 127 -0.50 35.07 -30.20
CA ALA A 127 -1.54 34.05 -30.14
C ALA A 127 -2.10 33.86 -28.72
N LYS A 128 -2.86 34.83 -28.26
CA LYS A 128 -3.77 34.73 -27.09
C LYS A 128 -5.19 34.41 -27.56
N ASP A 129 -5.32 33.52 -28.51
CA ASP A 129 -6.57 33.28 -29.19
C ASP A 129 -7.44 32.22 -28.53
N ALA A 130 -8.72 32.22 -28.85
CA ALA A 130 -9.70 31.23 -28.41
C ALA A 130 -9.28 29.79 -28.77
N LEU A 131 -8.42 29.61 -29.81
CA LEU A 131 -7.85 28.34 -30.22
C LEU A 131 -6.86 27.82 -29.18
N THR A 132 -5.88 28.64 -28.74
CA THR A 132 -4.91 28.29 -27.70
C THR A 132 -5.60 27.90 -26.40
N VAL A 133 -6.62 28.67 -25.97
CA VAL A 133 -7.44 28.33 -24.79
C VAL A 133 -8.11 26.96 -24.98
N SER A 134 -8.68 26.71 -26.18
CA SER A 134 -9.32 25.43 -26.49
C SER A 134 -8.34 24.25 -26.42
N LEU A 135 -7.12 24.41 -26.95
CA LEU A 135 -6.07 23.40 -26.93
C LEU A 135 -5.67 23.06 -25.48
N TYR A 136 -5.37 24.07 -24.66
CA TYR A 136 -5.07 23.85 -23.24
C TYR A 136 -6.19 23.13 -22.51
N ILE A 137 -7.44 23.59 -22.70
CA ILE A 137 -8.58 22.98 -22.03
C ILE A 137 -8.77 21.53 -22.48
N ASN A 138 -8.65 21.22 -23.77
CA ASN A 138 -8.82 19.86 -24.28
C ASN A 138 -7.70 18.93 -23.83
N ARG A 139 -6.43 19.43 -23.77
CA ARG A 139 -5.32 18.69 -23.18
C ARG A 139 -5.55 18.44 -21.69
N ALA A 140 -5.99 19.44 -20.94
CA ALA A 140 -6.38 19.28 -19.54
C ALA A 140 -7.45 18.21 -19.32
N ALA A 141 -8.39 18.04 -20.27
CA ALA A 141 -9.37 16.97 -20.18
C ALA A 141 -8.73 15.58 -20.30
N CYS A 142 -7.81 15.40 -21.24
CA CYS A 142 -7.05 14.15 -21.39
C CYS A 142 -6.24 13.85 -20.13
N GLU A 143 -5.53 14.84 -19.60
CA GLU A 143 -4.73 14.72 -18.39
C GLU A 143 -5.58 14.33 -17.17
N LEU A 144 -6.81 14.88 -17.08
CA LEU A 144 -7.76 14.53 -16.03
C LEU A 144 -8.20 13.06 -16.13
N GLU A 145 -8.48 12.56 -17.33
CA GLU A 145 -8.87 11.16 -17.56
C GLU A 145 -7.68 10.20 -17.28
N LEU A 146 -6.47 10.60 -17.60
CA LEU A 146 -5.25 9.88 -17.26
C LEU A 146 -4.81 10.02 -15.78
N LYS A 147 -5.55 10.79 -14.99
CA LYS A 147 -5.24 11.10 -13.58
C LYS A 147 -3.94 11.89 -13.37
N ASN A 148 -3.45 12.56 -14.39
CA ASN A 148 -2.30 13.46 -14.35
C ASN A 148 -2.72 14.84 -13.83
N TYR A 149 -3.17 14.90 -12.59
CA TYR A 149 -3.81 16.08 -12.01
C TYR A 149 -2.95 17.34 -12.04
N ARG A 150 -1.62 17.19 -11.86
CA ARG A 150 -0.69 18.32 -11.90
C ARG A 150 -0.66 18.98 -13.28
N SER A 151 -0.55 18.19 -14.34
CA SER A 151 -0.55 18.68 -15.72
C SER A 151 -1.88 19.32 -16.06
N CYS A 152 -3.00 18.69 -15.67
CA CYS A 152 -4.35 19.24 -15.82
C CYS A 152 -4.48 20.62 -15.15
N ILE A 153 -3.99 20.81 -13.92
CA ILE A 153 -4.04 22.08 -13.20
C ILE A 153 -3.18 23.13 -13.93
N ASN A 154 -2.01 22.77 -14.42
CA ASN A 154 -1.12 23.70 -15.14
C ASN A 154 -1.76 24.15 -16.45
N ASP A 155 -2.36 23.26 -17.23
CA ASP A 155 -3.05 23.59 -18.46
C ASP A 155 -4.28 24.48 -18.20
N CYS A 156 -5.07 24.15 -17.17
CA CYS A 156 -6.20 24.99 -16.76
C CYS A 156 -5.74 26.39 -16.31
N LYS A 157 -4.61 26.49 -15.60
CA LYS A 157 -4.00 27.77 -15.22
C LYS A 157 -3.61 28.57 -16.44
N ALA A 158 -2.95 27.94 -17.42
CA ALA A 158 -2.58 28.60 -18.68
C ALA A 158 -3.82 29.08 -19.44
N ALA A 159 -4.87 28.27 -19.53
CA ALA A 159 -6.14 28.66 -20.15
C ALA A 159 -6.79 29.85 -19.43
N LEU A 160 -6.84 29.83 -18.08
CA LEU A 160 -7.44 30.90 -17.27
C LEU A 160 -6.61 32.20 -17.28
N SER A 161 -5.30 32.15 -17.54
CA SER A 161 -4.50 33.37 -17.72
C SER A 161 -4.83 34.11 -19.01
N ILE A 162 -5.33 33.39 -20.03
CA ILE A 162 -5.74 33.95 -21.31
C ILE A 162 -7.25 34.33 -21.25
N ASP A 163 -8.10 33.39 -20.84
CA ASP A 163 -9.55 33.58 -20.68
C ASP A 163 -9.98 33.29 -19.22
N PRO A 164 -9.99 34.32 -18.35
CA PRO A 164 -10.38 34.15 -16.95
C PRO A 164 -11.85 33.71 -16.75
N LYS A 165 -12.72 33.88 -17.75
CA LYS A 165 -14.12 33.52 -17.64
C LYS A 165 -14.47 32.13 -18.11
N ASN A 166 -13.44 31.27 -18.33
CA ASN A 166 -13.65 29.94 -18.84
C ASN A 166 -14.15 28.96 -17.79
N VAL A 167 -15.43 28.70 -17.77
CA VAL A 167 -16.09 27.79 -16.82
C VAL A 167 -15.59 26.35 -16.92
N LYS A 168 -15.21 25.88 -18.14
CA LYS A 168 -14.69 24.51 -18.34
C LYS A 168 -13.32 24.35 -17.67
N ALA A 169 -12.46 25.36 -17.73
CA ALA A 169 -11.18 25.35 -17.07
C ALA A 169 -11.35 25.34 -15.53
N CYS A 170 -12.26 26.16 -15.00
CA CYS A 170 -12.60 26.16 -13.57
C CYS A 170 -13.11 24.78 -13.10
N TYR A 171 -13.98 24.16 -13.87
CA TYR A 171 -14.50 22.83 -13.54
C TYR A 171 -13.42 21.75 -13.54
N ARG A 172 -12.57 21.71 -14.59
CA ARG A 172 -11.51 20.70 -14.72
C ARG A 172 -10.44 20.86 -13.64
N SER A 173 -10.00 22.09 -13.39
CA SER A 173 -9.04 22.35 -12.28
C SER A 173 -9.65 22.02 -10.92
N GLY A 174 -10.91 22.36 -10.69
CA GLY A 174 -11.62 22.01 -9.45
C GLY A 174 -11.70 20.50 -9.23
N ARG A 175 -12.01 19.73 -10.28
CA ARG A 175 -11.97 18.24 -10.22
C ARG A 175 -10.57 17.70 -9.96
N ALA A 176 -9.55 18.28 -10.57
CA ALA A 176 -8.16 17.87 -10.34
C ALA A 176 -7.72 18.19 -8.91
N PHE A 177 -8.02 19.37 -8.36
CA PHE A 177 -7.76 19.70 -6.96
C PHE A 177 -8.50 18.78 -5.98
N PHE A 178 -9.76 18.48 -6.28
CA PHE A 178 -10.55 17.52 -5.48
C PHE A 178 -9.91 16.13 -5.45
N ALA A 179 -9.43 15.64 -6.59
CA ALA A 179 -8.80 14.32 -6.69
C ALA A 179 -7.50 14.21 -5.89
N VAL A 180 -6.74 15.31 -5.76
CA VAL A 180 -5.53 15.37 -4.92
C VAL A 180 -5.79 15.81 -3.49
N SER A 181 -7.06 15.85 -3.07
CA SER A 181 -7.50 16.22 -1.71
C SER A 181 -7.16 17.67 -1.29
N ARG A 182 -6.95 18.56 -2.25
CA ARG A 182 -6.77 20.00 -2.02
C ARG A 182 -8.15 20.66 -2.05
N PHE A 183 -8.93 20.46 -0.99
CA PHE A 183 -10.35 20.83 -0.96
C PHE A 183 -10.58 22.33 -0.95
N ASP A 184 -9.74 23.11 -0.30
CA ASP A 184 -9.91 24.55 -0.20
C ASP A 184 -9.74 25.22 -1.57
N GLU A 185 -8.70 24.88 -2.32
CA GLU A 185 -8.45 25.38 -3.67
C GLU A 185 -9.52 24.87 -4.65
N ALA A 186 -9.96 23.61 -4.47
CA ALA A 186 -11.05 23.08 -5.27
C ALA A 186 -12.35 23.89 -5.09
N LYS A 187 -12.69 24.22 -3.83
CA LYS A 187 -13.88 25.03 -3.52
C LYS A 187 -13.78 26.45 -4.07
N GLU A 188 -12.60 27.07 -3.93
CA GLU A 188 -12.36 28.44 -4.41
C GLU A 188 -12.58 28.53 -5.91
N ILE A 189 -11.92 27.68 -6.70
CA ILE A 189 -12.03 27.72 -8.16
C ILE A 189 -13.42 27.30 -8.66
N LEU A 190 -14.07 26.33 -8.00
CA LEU A 190 -15.42 25.91 -8.35
C LEU A 190 -16.46 26.98 -8.00
N ARG A 191 -16.33 27.69 -6.86
CA ARG A 191 -17.21 28.83 -6.52
C ARG A 191 -17.03 29.97 -7.50
N TYR A 192 -15.80 30.23 -7.93
CA TYR A 192 -15.54 31.19 -9.00
C TYR A 192 -16.24 30.77 -10.30
N GLY A 193 -16.12 29.51 -10.72
CA GLY A 193 -16.82 28.97 -11.88
C GLY A 193 -18.35 29.05 -11.77
N LEU A 194 -18.88 28.79 -10.56
CA LEU A 194 -20.34 28.91 -10.31
C LEU A 194 -20.83 30.37 -10.31
N ALA A 195 -19.99 31.32 -9.93
CA ALA A 195 -20.31 32.74 -10.05
C ALA A 195 -20.40 33.22 -11.52
N LEU A 196 -19.64 32.55 -12.42
CA LEU A 196 -19.72 32.82 -13.87
C LEU A 196 -20.92 32.12 -14.53
N ASP A 197 -21.28 30.92 -14.06
CA ASP A 197 -22.38 30.11 -14.56
C ASP A 197 -23.16 29.50 -13.37
N PRO A 198 -24.17 30.25 -12.82
CA PRO A 198 -24.89 29.81 -11.62
C PRO A 198 -25.73 28.53 -11.82
N GLU A 199 -26.08 28.20 -13.06
CA GLU A 199 -26.94 27.05 -13.37
C GLU A 199 -26.12 25.77 -13.63
N ASN A 200 -24.80 25.82 -13.49
CA ASN A 200 -23.92 24.68 -13.76
C ASN A 200 -24.09 23.57 -12.75
N ALA A 201 -24.92 22.60 -13.06
CA ALA A 201 -25.22 21.45 -12.21
C ALA A 201 -23.97 20.61 -11.90
N SER A 202 -23.01 20.52 -12.84
CA SER A 202 -21.77 19.72 -12.64
C SER A 202 -20.86 20.34 -11.59
N ILE A 203 -20.71 21.65 -11.59
CA ILE A 203 -19.93 22.39 -10.59
C ILE A 203 -20.61 22.27 -9.21
N ALA A 204 -21.92 22.50 -9.16
CA ALA A 204 -22.69 22.40 -7.91
C ALA A 204 -22.65 21.00 -7.32
N ALA A 205 -22.75 19.95 -8.15
CA ALA A 205 -22.63 18.57 -7.71
C ALA A 205 -21.22 18.25 -7.15
N THR A 206 -20.16 18.78 -7.80
CA THR A 206 -18.79 18.59 -7.35
C THR A 206 -18.54 19.28 -6.01
N LEU A 207 -19.04 20.49 -5.80
CA LEU A 207 -18.97 21.19 -4.51
C LEU A 207 -19.63 20.39 -3.39
N LYS A 208 -20.84 19.85 -3.63
CA LYS A 208 -21.51 18.97 -2.65
C LYS A 208 -20.70 17.70 -2.34
N GLN A 209 -20.04 17.11 -3.35
CA GLN A 209 -19.15 15.95 -3.13
C GLN A 209 -17.95 16.32 -2.26
N ILE A 210 -17.35 17.49 -2.48
CA ILE A 210 -16.22 17.97 -1.67
C ILE A 210 -16.67 18.15 -0.21
N GLU A 211 -17.79 18.86 0.03
CA GLU A 211 -18.33 19.08 1.37
C GLU A 211 -18.61 17.76 2.11
N LYS A 212 -19.25 16.82 1.42
CA LYS A 212 -19.49 15.48 1.97
C LYS A 212 -18.19 14.74 2.32
N ARG A 213 -17.19 14.86 1.47
CA ARG A 213 -15.89 14.20 1.71
C ARG A 213 -15.15 14.82 2.88
N GLU A 214 -15.16 16.15 3.00
CA GLU A 214 -14.58 16.88 4.13
C GLU A 214 -15.25 16.53 5.46
N THR A 215 -16.59 16.49 5.50
CA THR A 215 -17.31 16.10 6.72
C THR A 215 -16.95 14.69 7.14
N THR A 216 -16.91 13.74 6.20
CA THR A 216 -16.50 12.35 6.47
C THR A 216 -15.08 12.28 7.03
N ILE A 217 -14.13 13.00 6.46
CA ILE A 217 -12.73 13.03 6.93
C ILE A 217 -12.64 13.67 8.32
N ARG A 218 -13.38 14.77 8.55
CA ARG A 218 -13.39 15.45 9.85
C ARG A 218 -13.96 14.56 10.96
N GLU A 219 -15.08 13.87 10.68
CA GLU A 219 -15.70 12.94 11.61
C GLU A 219 -14.79 11.76 11.93
N ALA A 220 -14.16 11.17 10.89
CA ALA A 220 -13.20 10.08 11.08
C ALA A 220 -11.98 10.51 11.91
N LYS A 221 -11.46 11.73 11.68
CA LYS A 221 -10.35 12.28 12.46
C LYS A 221 -10.75 12.50 13.92
N LEU A 222 -11.91 13.11 14.15
CA LEU A 222 -12.44 13.35 15.49
C LEU A 222 -12.69 12.05 16.26
N LYS A 223 -13.23 11.02 15.57
CA LYS A 223 -13.42 9.70 16.16
C LYS A 223 -12.10 9.08 16.59
N LYS A 224 -11.10 9.11 15.70
CA LYS A 224 -9.76 8.59 16.00
C LYS A 224 -9.08 9.34 17.16
N GLU A 225 -9.21 10.66 17.22
CA GLU A 225 -8.68 11.46 18.32
C GLU A 225 -9.35 11.11 19.67
N LYS A 226 -10.65 10.85 19.66
CA LYS A 226 -11.37 10.40 20.86
C LYS A 226 -10.91 9.03 21.32
N GLU A 227 -10.77 8.08 20.38
CA GLU A 227 -10.30 6.71 20.66
C GLU A 227 -8.87 6.72 21.25
N VAL A 228 -7.97 7.56 20.71
CA VAL A 228 -6.61 7.70 21.22
C VAL A 228 -6.63 8.28 22.64
N LYS A 229 -7.39 9.35 22.88
CA LYS A 229 -7.51 9.96 24.24
C LYS A 229 -8.10 9.00 25.26
N GLU A 230 -9.12 8.23 24.86
CA GLU A 230 -9.71 7.22 25.73
C GLU A 230 -8.70 6.10 26.06
N MET A 231 -7.93 5.66 25.07
CA MET A 231 -6.88 4.66 25.29
C MET A 231 -5.76 5.18 26.20
N GLU A 232 -5.35 6.43 26.04
CA GLU A 232 -4.36 7.07 26.92
C GLU A 232 -4.88 7.20 28.35
N LEU A 233 -6.14 7.61 28.51
CA LEU A 233 -6.80 7.69 29.81
C LEU A 233 -6.83 6.31 30.50
N LYS A 234 -7.28 5.27 29.82
CA LYS A 234 -7.30 3.89 30.34
C LYS A 234 -5.91 3.41 30.75
N LYS A 235 -4.88 3.72 29.94
CA LYS A 235 -3.48 3.40 30.29
C LYS A 235 -3.01 4.13 31.54
N SER A 236 -3.35 5.41 31.71
CA SER A 236 -2.97 6.19 32.88
C SER A 236 -3.68 5.69 34.14
N ILE A 237 -4.97 5.36 34.05
CA ILE A 237 -5.74 4.79 35.17
C ILE A 237 -5.14 3.44 35.60
N LEU A 238 -4.83 2.55 34.66
CA LEU A 238 -4.18 1.27 34.95
C LEU A 238 -2.80 1.45 35.59
N ALA A 239 -1.98 2.36 35.07
CA ALA A 239 -0.66 2.65 35.67
C ALA A 239 -0.79 3.13 37.12
N ASN A 240 -1.74 4.02 37.38
CA ASN A 240 -2.03 4.50 38.72
C ASN A 240 -2.53 3.35 39.63
N ALA A 241 -3.42 2.50 39.15
CA ALA A 241 -3.92 1.34 39.90
C ALA A 241 -2.79 0.39 40.33
N ILE A 242 -1.85 0.09 39.40
CA ILE A 242 -0.68 -0.75 39.67
C ILE A 242 0.25 -0.05 40.70
N GLN A 243 0.48 1.25 40.54
CA GLN A 243 1.33 2.01 41.46
C GLN A 243 0.73 2.09 42.89
N LEU A 244 -0.58 2.34 43.02
CA LEU A 244 -1.29 2.40 44.33
C LEU A 244 -1.25 1.04 45.05
N ARG A 245 -1.19 -0.05 44.34
CA ARG A 245 -1.08 -1.40 44.89
C ARG A 245 0.36 -1.85 45.12
N HIS A 246 1.35 -1.01 44.85
CA HIS A 246 2.78 -1.29 44.97
C HIS A 246 3.24 -2.51 44.14
N ILE A 247 2.47 -2.92 43.13
CA ILE A 247 2.78 -4.09 42.29
C ILE A 247 3.94 -3.76 41.37
N ARG A 248 4.99 -4.58 41.43
CA ARG A 248 6.14 -4.49 40.56
C ARG A 248 6.03 -5.45 39.39
N ILE A 249 6.46 -5.03 38.22
CA ILE A 249 6.48 -5.85 37.03
C ILE A 249 7.93 -6.02 36.58
N ILE A 250 8.37 -7.26 36.48
CA ILE A 250 9.73 -7.64 36.05
C ILE A 250 9.63 -8.34 34.69
N LYS A 251 10.52 -7.98 33.78
CA LYS A 251 10.63 -8.65 32.49
C LYS A 251 11.64 -9.78 32.55
N SER A 252 11.27 -10.94 32.00
CA SER A 252 12.17 -12.08 31.86
C SER A 252 13.07 -11.94 30.61
N SER A 253 14.26 -12.48 30.65
CA SER A 253 15.20 -12.48 29.51
C SER A 253 14.70 -13.33 28.35
N ARG A 254 13.82 -14.31 28.62
CA ARG A 254 13.18 -15.18 27.63
C ARG A 254 11.72 -15.39 28.03
N PRO A 255 10.80 -14.47 27.68
CA PRO A 255 9.39 -14.69 27.91
C PRO A 255 8.93 -15.88 27.07
N THR A 256 8.00 -16.66 27.61
CA THR A 256 7.32 -17.73 26.85
C THR A 256 6.40 -17.10 25.81
N GLU A 257 6.27 -17.69 24.63
CA GLU A 257 5.36 -17.21 23.56
C GLU A 257 3.92 -16.97 24.07
N LEU A 258 3.46 -17.80 25.01
CA LEU A 258 2.14 -17.65 25.66
C LEU A 258 1.98 -16.34 26.45
N LEU A 259 3.07 -15.69 26.83
CA LEU A 259 3.06 -14.45 27.61
C LEU A 259 3.23 -13.19 26.74
N GLU A 260 3.48 -13.32 25.43
CA GLU A 260 3.61 -12.16 24.52
C GLU A 260 2.35 -11.28 24.53
N ASP A 261 1.18 -11.90 24.60
CA ASP A 261 -0.12 -11.23 24.67
C ASP A 261 -0.64 -11.00 26.11
N ALA A 262 0.18 -11.31 27.11
CA ALA A 262 -0.18 -11.14 28.52
C ALA A 262 -0.42 -9.66 28.87
N LYS A 263 -1.64 -9.31 29.25
CA LYS A 263 -2.02 -7.93 29.60
C LYS A 263 -2.68 -7.89 30.96
N ILE A 264 -2.17 -7.00 31.78
CA ILE A 264 -2.85 -6.59 33.01
C ILE A 264 -3.94 -5.60 32.60
N ARG A 265 -5.09 -5.70 33.22
CA ARG A 265 -6.23 -4.78 33.03
C ARG A 265 -7.02 -4.64 34.30
N LEU A 266 -7.79 -3.59 34.39
CA LEU A 266 -8.83 -3.44 35.40
C LEU A 266 -10.11 -4.12 34.92
N GLU A 267 -10.94 -4.60 35.84
CA GLU A 267 -12.28 -5.11 35.52
C GLU A 267 -13.15 -3.99 34.93
N ASP A 268 -13.16 -2.82 35.57
CA ASP A 268 -13.62 -1.56 34.99
C ASP A 268 -12.41 -0.71 34.61
N GLU A 269 -12.18 -0.52 33.32
CA GLU A 269 -11.02 0.19 32.76
C GLU A 269 -10.98 1.69 33.13
N LEU A 270 -12.07 2.26 33.61
CA LEU A 270 -12.20 3.65 34.02
C LEU A 270 -12.12 3.86 35.55
N ASP A 271 -12.14 2.80 36.32
CA ASP A 271 -12.06 2.84 37.77
C ASP A 271 -10.75 2.22 38.28
N HIS A 272 -9.87 3.05 38.86
CA HIS A 272 -8.57 2.60 39.40
C HIS A 272 -8.72 1.74 40.69
N GLU A 273 -9.89 1.75 41.34
CA GLU A 273 -10.17 0.94 42.53
C GLU A 273 -10.72 -0.45 42.13
N SER A 274 -11.18 -0.63 40.89
CA SER A 274 -11.68 -1.89 40.41
C SER A 274 -10.62 -2.99 40.43
N GLN A 275 -11.02 -4.26 40.43
CA GLN A 275 -10.11 -5.40 40.53
C GLN A 275 -9.12 -5.45 39.36
N LEU A 276 -7.87 -5.78 39.69
CA LEU A 276 -6.89 -6.13 38.67
C LEU A 276 -7.12 -7.55 38.17
N ILE A 277 -7.10 -7.68 36.84
CA ILE A 277 -7.18 -8.94 36.15
C ILE A 277 -5.89 -9.12 35.36
N PHE A 278 -5.23 -10.25 35.59
CA PHE A 278 -3.97 -10.62 34.93
C PHE A 278 -3.92 -12.11 34.66
N PRO A 279 -3.07 -12.58 33.73
CA PRO A 279 -2.85 -14.00 33.54
C PRO A 279 -1.99 -14.62 34.66
N ALA A 280 -2.15 -15.93 34.86
CA ALA A 280 -1.31 -16.69 35.77
C ALA A 280 -0.68 -17.90 35.08
N MET A 281 0.58 -18.15 35.43
CA MET A 281 1.32 -19.33 35.08
C MET A 281 1.57 -20.16 36.35
N LEU A 282 0.96 -21.34 36.41
CA LEU A 282 1.21 -22.32 37.48
C LEU A 282 2.28 -23.29 36.97
N VAL A 283 3.43 -23.26 37.62
CA VAL A 283 4.57 -24.13 37.26
C VAL A 283 4.61 -25.32 38.21
N TYR A 284 4.73 -26.51 37.69
CA TYR A 284 4.87 -27.76 38.44
C TYR A 284 6.32 -28.30 38.32
N PRO A 285 7.25 -27.83 39.14
CA PRO A 285 8.67 -28.10 38.96
C PRO A 285 9.05 -29.57 39.03
N THR A 286 8.25 -30.39 39.72
CA THR A 286 8.53 -31.84 39.87
C THR A 286 7.99 -32.63 38.69
N LEU A 287 7.13 -32.09 37.88
CA LEU A 287 6.58 -32.69 36.66
C LEU A 287 7.21 -32.16 35.37
N ASP A 288 7.91 -31.03 35.47
CA ASP A 288 8.36 -30.23 34.32
C ASP A 288 7.18 -29.79 33.42
N GLU A 289 6.06 -29.50 34.06
CA GLU A 289 4.81 -29.06 33.42
C GLU A 289 4.39 -27.68 33.91
N PHE A 290 3.47 -27.07 33.21
CA PHE A 290 2.82 -25.83 33.65
C PHE A 290 1.41 -25.70 33.11
N ASP A 291 0.59 -24.91 33.80
CA ASP A 291 -0.73 -24.47 33.34
C ASP A 291 -0.76 -22.96 33.17
N TYR A 292 -1.47 -22.52 32.14
CA TYR A 292 -1.69 -21.11 31.88
C TYR A 292 -3.16 -20.76 32.01
N VAL A 293 -3.45 -19.77 32.85
CA VAL A 293 -4.79 -19.20 33.04
C VAL A 293 -4.79 -17.77 32.53
N ALA A 294 -5.52 -17.51 31.47
CA ALA A 294 -5.49 -16.20 30.77
C ALA A 294 -6.03 -15.03 31.59
N LYS A 295 -6.89 -15.31 32.57
CA LYS A 295 -7.60 -14.27 33.35
C LYS A 295 -7.87 -14.77 34.76
N ILE A 296 -7.22 -14.14 35.72
CA ILE A 296 -7.52 -14.30 37.14
C ILE A 296 -7.71 -12.93 37.78
N SER A 297 -8.58 -12.83 38.76
CA SER A 297 -8.74 -11.65 39.61
C SER A 297 -7.66 -11.63 40.69
N GLU A 298 -7.19 -10.46 41.06
CA GLU A 298 -6.31 -10.26 42.22
C GLU A 298 -6.95 -10.75 43.55
N LEU A 299 -8.27 -10.85 43.60
CA LEU A 299 -9.01 -11.32 44.78
C LEU A 299 -9.11 -12.86 44.85
N THR A 300 -8.72 -13.57 43.80
CA THR A 300 -8.75 -15.04 43.78
C THR A 300 -7.74 -15.60 44.79
N SER A 301 -8.12 -16.62 45.52
CA SER A 301 -7.20 -17.34 46.40
C SER A 301 -6.43 -18.46 45.66
N PRO A 302 -5.22 -18.83 46.09
CA PRO A 302 -4.49 -19.94 45.51
C PRO A 302 -5.28 -21.28 45.51
N LEU A 303 -6.15 -21.48 46.49
CA LEU A 303 -7.01 -22.67 46.56
C LEU A 303 -8.02 -22.68 45.43
N GLU A 304 -8.78 -21.61 45.23
CA GLU A 304 -9.77 -21.47 44.15
C GLU A 304 -9.10 -21.65 42.78
N LEU A 305 -7.90 -21.04 42.61
CA LEU A 305 -7.14 -21.20 41.37
C LEU A 305 -6.72 -22.63 41.13
N LEU A 306 -6.23 -23.35 42.16
CA LEU A 306 -5.89 -24.76 42.07
C LEU A 306 -7.13 -25.65 41.79
N GLU A 307 -8.26 -25.37 42.44
CA GLU A 307 -9.51 -26.11 42.21
C GLU A 307 -10.00 -25.92 40.78
N THR A 308 -9.81 -24.74 40.20
CA THR A 308 -10.17 -24.46 38.81
C THR A 308 -9.27 -25.20 37.82
N VAL A 309 -7.93 -25.16 38.04
CA VAL A 309 -6.95 -25.72 37.10
C VAL A 309 -6.86 -27.24 37.22
N LEU A 310 -6.98 -27.80 38.42
CA LEU A 310 -6.92 -29.23 38.68
C LEU A 310 -8.27 -29.93 38.63
N ASN A 311 -9.29 -29.26 38.11
CA ASN A 311 -10.57 -29.93 37.79
C ASN A 311 -10.42 -30.78 36.52
N ARG A 312 -9.65 -31.88 36.66
CA ARG A 312 -9.25 -32.77 35.55
C ARG A 312 -9.95 -34.12 35.66
N PRO A 313 -10.04 -34.87 34.54
CA PRO A 313 -10.58 -36.25 34.56
C PRO A 313 -9.85 -37.13 35.56
N LYS A 314 -10.54 -38.17 36.07
CA LYS A 314 -9.96 -39.09 37.07
C LYS A 314 -8.71 -39.82 36.57
N GLU A 315 -8.69 -40.12 35.27
CA GLU A 315 -7.61 -40.81 34.59
C GLU A 315 -6.27 -40.03 34.73
N TRP A 316 -6.32 -38.69 34.79
CA TRP A 316 -5.13 -37.87 34.99
C TRP A 316 -4.47 -38.11 36.36
N PHE A 317 -5.27 -38.39 37.41
CA PHE A 317 -4.80 -38.66 38.75
C PHE A 317 -4.36 -40.14 38.97
N GLU A 318 -4.64 -41.03 38.03
CA GLU A 318 -4.21 -42.41 38.05
C GLU A 318 -2.72 -42.59 37.69
N ASP A 319 -2.15 -41.59 36.96
CA ASP A 319 -0.70 -41.54 36.71
C ASP A 319 0.05 -41.39 38.06
N PRO A 320 1.00 -42.27 38.35
CA PRO A 320 1.84 -42.20 39.56
C PRO A 320 2.43 -40.81 39.83
N LYS A 321 2.76 -40.06 38.78
CA LYS A 321 3.32 -38.72 38.87
C LYS A 321 2.31 -37.68 39.36
N HIS A 322 1.02 -37.86 39.10
CA HIS A 322 -0.04 -36.91 39.41
C HIS A 322 -0.83 -37.25 40.67
N LYS A 323 -0.60 -38.40 41.26
CA LYS A 323 -1.36 -38.95 42.41
C LYS A 323 -1.47 -37.98 43.61
N ASP A 324 -0.42 -37.18 43.85
CA ASP A 324 -0.37 -36.25 44.97
C ASP A 324 -0.79 -34.79 44.58
N PHE A 325 -1.18 -34.57 43.30
CA PHE A 325 -1.62 -33.26 42.82
C PHE A 325 -3.10 -32.96 43.15
N LEU A 326 -3.45 -33.21 44.39
CA LEU A 326 -4.74 -32.82 44.93
C LEU A 326 -4.64 -31.45 45.60
N PRO A 327 -5.61 -30.50 45.41
CA PRO A 327 -5.48 -29.11 45.93
C PRO A 327 -5.16 -29.02 47.41
N LYS A 328 -5.68 -29.96 48.22
CA LYS A 328 -5.39 -30.02 49.66
C LYS A 328 -3.99 -30.46 50.02
N LYS A 329 -3.33 -31.26 49.18
CA LYS A 329 -1.99 -31.79 49.39
C LYS A 329 -0.84 -30.91 48.82
N LEU A 330 -1.19 -29.91 47.98
CA LEU A 330 -0.23 -29.06 47.36
C LEU A 330 0.17 -27.87 48.25
N GLU A 331 1.31 -27.28 47.97
CA GLU A 331 1.79 -26.00 48.50
C GLU A 331 2.12 -25.06 47.36
N CYS A 332 1.85 -23.78 47.57
CA CYS A 332 2.07 -22.72 46.58
C CYS A 332 3.19 -21.80 47.02
N TYR A 333 4.04 -21.48 46.07
CA TYR A 333 5.17 -20.58 46.28
C TYR A 333 5.23 -19.51 45.20
N MET A 334 5.63 -18.32 45.56
CA MET A 334 5.91 -17.24 44.62
C MET A 334 7.34 -16.76 44.77
N GLU A 335 7.90 -16.30 43.67
CA GLU A 335 9.24 -15.73 43.64
C GLU A 335 9.19 -14.27 44.09
N THR A 336 10.07 -13.88 45.00
CA THR A 336 10.21 -12.52 45.49
C THR A 336 11.11 -11.66 44.58
N GLU A 337 11.02 -10.35 44.68
CA GLU A 337 11.89 -9.43 43.96
C GLU A 337 13.39 -9.70 44.22
N SER A 338 13.76 -10.12 45.42
CA SER A 338 15.12 -10.51 45.76
C SER A 338 15.57 -11.87 45.30
N GLY A 339 14.75 -12.58 44.50
CA GLY A 339 15.02 -13.94 43.97
C GLY A 339 14.77 -15.06 44.98
N GLY A 340 14.24 -14.77 46.16
CA GLY A 340 13.83 -15.77 47.14
C GLY A 340 12.45 -16.35 46.82
N LEU A 341 11.99 -17.26 47.71
CA LEU A 341 10.64 -17.83 47.63
C LEU A 341 9.84 -17.48 48.88
N ILE A 342 8.56 -17.18 48.66
CA ILE A 342 7.57 -17.03 49.72
C ILE A 342 6.51 -18.09 49.57
N LYS A 343 6.11 -18.71 50.67
CA LYS A 343 4.99 -19.67 50.70
C LYS A 343 3.68 -18.92 50.85
N LEU A 344 2.74 -19.20 49.95
CA LEU A 344 1.42 -18.59 49.97
C LEU A 344 0.45 -19.36 50.87
N GLY A 345 -0.34 -18.64 51.67
CA GLY A 345 -1.49 -19.19 52.32
C GLY A 345 -2.59 -19.53 51.32
N LYS A 346 -3.06 -20.74 51.32
CA LYS A 346 -4.05 -21.21 50.31
C LYS A 346 -5.35 -20.42 50.25
N LYS A 347 -5.75 -19.81 51.37
CA LYS A 347 -7.03 -19.05 51.52
C LYS A 347 -6.81 -17.53 51.52
N VAL A 348 -5.58 -17.10 51.36
CA VAL A 348 -5.20 -15.70 51.28
C VAL A 348 -5.40 -15.21 49.87
N ALA A 349 -6.06 -14.08 49.68
CA ALA A 349 -6.25 -13.54 48.34
C ALA A 349 -4.90 -13.11 47.72
N LEU A 350 -4.75 -13.23 46.41
CA LEU A 350 -3.50 -12.92 45.73
C LEU A 350 -3.08 -11.47 45.89
N ASN A 351 -4.02 -10.51 45.98
CA ASN A 351 -3.70 -9.11 46.23
C ASN A 351 -2.93 -8.89 47.55
N GLU A 352 -3.26 -9.62 48.62
CA GLU A 352 -2.53 -9.49 49.89
C GLU A 352 -1.04 -9.86 49.71
N ALA A 353 -0.75 -10.88 48.92
CA ALA A 353 0.64 -11.26 48.65
C ALA A 353 1.35 -10.29 47.71
N LEU A 354 0.62 -9.74 46.70
CA LEU A 354 1.18 -8.80 45.72
C LEU A 354 1.39 -7.41 46.28
N MET A 355 0.55 -6.98 47.24
CA MET A 355 0.64 -5.67 47.90
C MET A 355 1.60 -5.67 49.09
N ALA A 356 2.18 -6.82 49.46
CA ALA A 356 3.10 -6.92 50.56
C ALA A 356 4.44 -6.23 50.23
N ASP A 357 4.87 -5.28 51.08
CA ASP A 357 6.12 -4.56 50.88
C ASP A 357 7.36 -5.44 51.17
N GLN A 358 7.27 -6.33 52.16
CA GLN A 358 8.35 -7.22 52.57
C GLN A 358 7.87 -8.64 52.90
N PRO A 359 8.20 -9.62 52.11
CA PRO A 359 8.95 -9.49 50.82
C PRO A 359 8.08 -9.08 49.66
N SER A 360 8.55 -8.19 48.82
CA SER A 360 7.86 -7.79 47.57
C SER A 360 7.79 -8.94 46.57
N VAL A 361 6.60 -9.19 46.05
CA VAL A 361 6.32 -10.24 45.07
C VAL A 361 5.93 -9.59 43.75
N PRO A 362 6.77 -9.70 42.70
CA PRO A 362 6.48 -9.08 41.41
C PRO A 362 5.62 -9.98 40.50
N LEU A 363 4.98 -9.34 39.53
CA LEU A 363 4.47 -10.02 38.33
C LEU A 363 5.63 -10.16 37.30
N PHE A 364 5.68 -11.30 36.65
CA PHE A 364 6.69 -11.56 35.58
C PHE A 364 6.00 -11.49 34.20
N ASP A 365 6.51 -10.65 33.32
CA ASP A 365 5.97 -10.48 31.98
C ASP A 365 4.42 -10.24 31.97
N ASN A 366 3.96 -9.39 32.87
CA ASN A 366 2.54 -9.09 33.13
C ASN A 366 1.69 -10.27 33.62
N SER A 367 2.29 -11.35 34.08
CA SER A 367 1.62 -12.55 34.57
C SER A 367 2.06 -12.90 36.00
N LEU A 368 1.15 -13.52 36.74
CA LEU A 368 1.49 -14.14 38.00
C LEU A 368 2.26 -15.42 37.75
N ARG A 369 3.40 -15.64 38.41
CA ARG A 369 4.13 -16.90 38.39
C ARG A 369 4.00 -17.57 39.74
N MET A 370 3.38 -18.76 39.79
CA MET A 370 3.19 -19.53 41.01
C MET A 370 3.73 -20.93 40.84
N TYR A 371 4.63 -21.35 41.74
CA TYR A 371 5.15 -22.71 41.81
C TYR A 371 4.28 -23.55 42.69
N VAL A 372 3.86 -24.70 42.21
CA VAL A 372 2.93 -25.59 42.87
C VAL A 372 3.56 -26.96 43.04
N LEU A 373 3.65 -27.46 44.28
CA LEU A 373 4.30 -28.70 44.58
C LEU A 373 3.56 -29.50 45.63
N PRO A 374 3.66 -30.85 45.62
CA PRO A 374 3.23 -31.72 46.72
C PRO A 374 3.98 -31.36 48.02
N LYS A 375 3.30 -31.41 49.16
CA LYS A 375 3.89 -31.16 50.49
C LYS A 375 5.08 -32.06 50.78
N SER A 376 5.08 -33.28 50.26
CA SER A 376 6.16 -34.27 50.42
C SER A 376 7.46 -33.85 49.71
N GLU A 377 7.35 -33.13 48.60
CA GLU A 377 8.48 -32.77 47.71
C GLU A 377 8.99 -31.34 47.94
N SER A 378 8.13 -30.48 48.54
CA SER A 378 8.43 -29.08 48.77
C SER A 378 9.79 -28.85 49.48
N PRO A 379 10.14 -29.56 50.60
CA PRO A 379 11.39 -29.29 51.30
C PRO A 379 12.63 -29.53 50.45
N ALA A 380 12.63 -30.62 49.66
CA ALA A 380 13.74 -30.96 48.79
C ALA A 380 13.90 -29.94 47.66
N TRP A 381 12.79 -29.49 47.09
CA TRP A 381 12.83 -28.49 46.01
C TRP A 381 13.29 -27.12 46.53
N ILE A 382 12.83 -26.69 47.70
CA ILE A 382 13.22 -25.39 48.29
C ILE A 382 14.71 -25.38 48.62
N SER A 383 15.26 -26.51 49.13
CA SER A 383 16.71 -26.59 49.44
C SER A 383 17.59 -26.47 48.21
N ASN A 384 17.09 -26.86 47.04
CA ASN A 384 17.75 -26.76 45.74
C ASN A 384 17.51 -25.43 45.03
N TRP A 385 16.70 -24.51 45.60
CA TRP A 385 16.42 -23.23 44.95
C TRP A 385 17.64 -22.29 45.01
N SER A 386 18.05 -21.79 43.85
CA SER A 386 19.12 -20.80 43.74
C SER A 386 18.58 -19.42 43.43
N LYS A 387 18.81 -18.49 44.36
CA LYS A 387 18.48 -17.07 44.16
C LYS A 387 19.22 -16.45 42.98
N GLU A 388 20.47 -16.81 42.78
CA GLU A 388 21.33 -16.31 41.72
C GLU A 388 20.78 -16.74 40.34
N ALA A 389 20.38 -18.02 40.21
CA ALA A 389 19.79 -18.55 38.99
C ALA A 389 18.43 -17.91 38.69
N ALA A 390 17.65 -17.57 39.73
CA ALA A 390 16.36 -16.86 39.56
C ALA A 390 16.59 -15.42 39.06
N LEU A 391 17.55 -14.70 39.63
CA LEU A 391 17.92 -13.35 39.23
C LEU A 391 18.52 -13.29 37.82
N ALA A 392 19.33 -14.27 37.43
CA ALA A 392 19.94 -14.33 36.08
C ALA A 392 18.95 -14.48 34.92
N LYS A 393 17.70 -14.91 35.21
CA LYS A 393 16.61 -15.03 34.22
C LYS A 393 15.88 -13.73 33.97
N ARG A 394 16.20 -12.64 34.64
CA ARG A 394 15.54 -11.34 34.56
C ARG A 394 16.31 -10.41 33.61
N ILE A 395 15.59 -9.48 33.00
CA ILE A 395 16.20 -8.35 32.32
C ILE A 395 16.36 -7.24 33.40
N VAL A 396 17.58 -6.79 33.60
CA VAL A 396 17.90 -5.67 34.49
C VAL A 396 17.54 -4.36 33.81
#